data_b610177c723a6fea2db73de3543f757d
#
_entry.id   b610177c723a6fea2db73de3543f757d
#
_cell.length_a   1.000
_cell.length_b   1.000
_cell.length_c   1.000
_cell.angle_alpha   90.00
_cell.angle_beta   90.00
_cell.angle_gamma   90.00
#
_symmetry.space_group_name_H-M   'P 1'
#
loop_
_entity.id
_entity.type
_entity.pdbx_description
1 polymer ?
#
loop_
_entity_poly.entity_id
_entity_poly.type
_entity_poly.pdbx_seq_one_letter_code
_entity_poly.pdbx_strand_id
1 'polypeptide(L)'
;MLSLSDIIQTIDSKDNNRLAQNIGLHKSVLVRINRAINKFVLSQLDYKIKDLNDLAKSQSMTAEEKTSVAIKKFGKLGDAIVVTPSNICDDMVGLLPEECLRAVANGNGKLLDIAGTAGEFAMALAKRMTALEIDKAIIANSIYTIPKSKLCYELIRKVYEMLGLNVQNIAKQIEAVYMFDKNRNTGLTQERIVKIISQNKSFDQIKFTDTPQEGAEPVKFEAVIGNPPYQEPDGGAQKSARPIYQE
;
A
#
# COMPACT_ATOMS: atom_id res chain seq x y z
N MET A 1 6.20 -19.46 -12.43
CA MET A 1 5.79 -18.50 -11.39
C MET A 1 6.32 -19.02 -10.07
N LEU A 2 7.04 -18.17 -9.32
CA LEU A 2 7.68 -18.58 -8.08
C LEU A 2 6.63 -18.78 -6.98
N SER A 3 6.64 -19.93 -6.33
CA SER A 3 5.92 -20.19 -5.08
C SER A 3 6.71 -19.60 -3.91
N LEU A 4 6.09 -19.49 -2.74
CA LEU A 4 6.82 -19.06 -1.55
C LEU A 4 7.90 -20.09 -1.17
N SER A 5 7.65 -21.38 -1.38
CA SER A 5 8.64 -22.43 -1.23
C SER A 5 9.82 -22.27 -2.19
N ASP A 6 9.58 -21.88 -3.44
CA ASP A 6 10.64 -21.58 -4.40
C ASP A 6 11.46 -20.36 -3.98
N ILE A 7 10.79 -19.30 -3.47
CA ILE A 7 11.48 -18.13 -2.92
C ILE A 7 12.39 -18.50 -1.78
N ILE A 8 11.93 -19.34 -0.85
CA ILE A 8 12.70 -19.80 0.30
C ILE A 8 13.85 -20.72 -0.12
N GLN A 9 13.63 -21.57 -1.13
CA GLN A 9 14.66 -22.50 -1.61
C GLN A 9 15.69 -21.83 -2.52
N THR A 10 15.27 -20.84 -3.32
CA THR A 10 16.13 -20.14 -4.27
C THR A 10 16.37 -18.67 -3.88
N ILE A 11 16.75 -18.45 -2.63
CA ILE A 11 17.00 -17.14 -2.03
C ILE A 11 18.05 -16.31 -2.81
N ASP A 12 18.90 -16.97 -3.57
CA ASP A 12 19.98 -16.33 -4.33
C ASP A 12 19.53 -15.74 -5.67
N SER A 13 18.26 -15.96 -6.10
CA SER A 13 17.75 -15.33 -7.31
C SER A 13 17.56 -13.82 -7.12
N LYS A 14 17.81 -13.05 -8.17
CA LYS A 14 17.73 -11.58 -8.14
C LYS A 14 16.35 -11.08 -7.72
N ASP A 15 15.29 -11.74 -8.20
CA ASP A 15 13.90 -11.34 -7.90
C ASP A 15 13.51 -11.69 -6.46
N ASN A 16 13.97 -12.84 -5.95
CA ASN A 16 13.72 -13.24 -4.57
C ASN A 16 14.48 -12.35 -3.58
N ASN A 17 15.71 -11.96 -3.91
CA ASN A 17 16.46 -11.01 -3.10
C ASN A 17 15.79 -9.63 -3.07
N ARG A 18 15.24 -9.17 -4.18
CA ARG A 18 14.47 -7.91 -4.23
C ARG A 18 13.24 -7.97 -3.34
N LEU A 19 12.46 -9.05 -3.43
CA LEU A 19 11.29 -9.23 -2.58
C LEU A 19 11.68 -9.28 -1.10
N ALA A 20 12.69 -10.05 -0.74
CA ALA A 20 13.20 -10.16 0.62
C ALA A 20 13.66 -8.79 1.16
N GLN A 21 14.37 -8.00 0.36
CA GLN A 21 14.80 -6.66 0.73
C GLN A 21 13.61 -5.72 0.95
N ASN A 22 12.59 -5.76 0.09
CA ASN A 22 11.41 -4.92 0.21
C ASN A 22 10.62 -5.17 1.49
N ILE A 23 10.49 -6.43 1.91
CA ILE A 23 9.82 -6.79 3.17
C ILE A 23 10.75 -6.80 4.39
N GLY A 24 12.02 -6.38 4.21
CA GLY A 24 13.01 -6.30 5.30
C GLY A 24 13.54 -7.65 5.79
N LEU A 25 13.38 -8.71 5.01
CA LEU A 25 13.92 -10.04 5.34
C LEU A 25 15.34 -10.22 4.79
N HIS A 26 16.26 -10.60 5.65
CA HIS A 26 17.61 -11.02 5.26
C HIS A 26 17.65 -12.52 4.95
N LYS A 27 18.60 -12.93 4.11
CA LYS A 27 18.83 -14.35 3.76
C LYS A 27 18.88 -15.27 4.99
N SER A 28 19.56 -14.85 6.06
CA SER A 28 19.64 -15.61 7.31
C SER A 28 18.26 -15.82 7.97
N VAL A 29 17.36 -14.86 7.87
CA VAL A 29 15.99 -14.96 8.40
C VAL A 29 15.18 -15.93 7.55
N LEU A 30 15.27 -15.85 6.22
CA LEU A 30 14.60 -16.78 5.31
C LEU A 30 15.03 -18.23 5.53
N VAL A 31 16.32 -18.47 5.77
CA VAL A 31 16.84 -19.80 6.13
C VAL A 31 16.25 -20.31 7.44
N ARG A 32 16.11 -19.44 8.47
CA ARG A 32 15.45 -19.79 9.73
C ARG A 32 13.97 -20.09 9.54
N ILE A 33 13.28 -19.27 8.75
CA ILE A 33 11.86 -19.48 8.40
C ILE A 33 11.70 -20.83 7.71
N ASN A 34 12.53 -21.17 6.72
CA ASN A 34 12.48 -22.45 6.02
C ASN A 34 12.64 -23.66 6.97
N ARG A 35 13.43 -23.52 8.03
CA ARG A 35 13.61 -24.57 9.05
C ARG A 35 12.44 -24.65 10.03
N ALA A 36 11.77 -23.53 10.30
CA ALA A 36 10.75 -23.41 11.34
C ALA A 36 9.32 -23.57 10.78
N ILE A 37 9.09 -23.25 9.52
CA ILE A 37 7.74 -23.32 8.92
C ILE A 37 7.38 -24.78 8.63
N ASN A 38 6.21 -25.17 9.10
CA ASN A 38 5.59 -26.42 8.73
C ASN A 38 5.30 -26.45 7.21
N LYS A 39 5.72 -27.50 6.52
CA LYS A 39 5.50 -27.70 5.08
C LYS A 39 4.02 -27.58 4.66
N PHE A 40 3.10 -27.95 5.55
CA PHE A 40 1.67 -27.79 5.30
C PHE A 40 1.23 -26.32 5.21
N VAL A 41 1.72 -25.48 6.13
CA VAL A 41 1.44 -24.03 6.10
C VAL A 41 2.05 -23.39 4.85
N LEU A 42 3.26 -23.80 4.48
CA LEU A 42 3.93 -23.32 3.28
C LEU A 42 3.14 -23.70 2.02
N SER A 43 2.66 -24.94 1.91
CA SER A 43 1.86 -25.38 0.76
C SER A 43 0.52 -24.67 0.66
N GLN A 44 -0.10 -24.31 1.78
CA GLN A 44 -1.33 -23.50 1.76
C GLN A 44 -1.08 -22.07 1.28
N LEU A 45 0.04 -21.47 1.66
CA LEU A 45 0.43 -20.16 1.15
C LEU A 45 0.74 -20.21 -0.34
N ASP A 46 1.44 -21.24 -0.81
CA ASP A 46 1.69 -21.47 -2.23
C ASP A 46 0.40 -21.64 -3.03
N TYR A 47 -0.56 -22.37 -2.50
CA TYR A 47 -1.89 -22.51 -3.12
C TYR A 47 -2.59 -21.16 -3.26
N LYS A 48 -2.59 -20.33 -2.22
CA LYS A 48 -3.17 -18.97 -2.28
C LYS A 48 -2.47 -18.08 -3.31
N ILE A 49 -1.14 -18.14 -3.36
CA ILE A 49 -0.36 -17.38 -4.33
C ILE A 49 -0.67 -17.84 -5.76
N LYS A 50 -0.73 -19.16 -5.99
CA LYS A 50 -1.10 -19.74 -7.28
C LYS A 50 -2.49 -19.29 -7.71
N ASP A 51 -3.48 -19.42 -6.82
CA ASP A 51 -4.86 -19.04 -7.06
C ASP A 51 -5.01 -17.55 -7.42
N LEU A 52 -4.25 -16.65 -6.76
CA LEU A 52 -4.19 -15.24 -7.10
C LEU A 52 -3.57 -14.97 -8.48
N ASN A 53 -2.59 -15.76 -8.83
CA ASN A 53 -1.95 -15.66 -10.12
C ASN A 53 -2.84 -16.16 -11.26
N ASP A 54 -3.58 -17.23 -11.02
CA ASP A 54 -4.56 -17.76 -11.98
C ASP A 54 -5.73 -16.78 -12.16
N LEU A 55 -6.17 -16.14 -11.05
CA LEU A 55 -7.13 -15.06 -11.09
C LEU A 55 -6.64 -13.88 -11.95
N ALA A 56 -5.39 -13.46 -11.78
CA ALA A 56 -4.81 -12.36 -12.58
C ALA A 56 -4.81 -12.66 -14.08
N LYS A 57 -4.68 -13.94 -14.48
CA LYS A 57 -4.69 -14.39 -15.87
C LYS A 57 -6.10 -14.65 -16.43
N SER A 58 -7.13 -14.69 -15.59
CA SER A 58 -8.50 -14.94 -16.06
C SER A 58 -8.91 -13.92 -17.12
N GLN A 59 -9.44 -14.38 -18.24
CA GLN A 59 -9.95 -13.53 -19.31
C GLN A 59 -11.45 -13.20 -19.12
N SER A 60 -12.14 -13.94 -18.25
CA SER A 60 -13.58 -13.79 -18.01
C SER A 60 -13.94 -12.70 -17.01
N MET A 61 -12.96 -12.11 -16.32
CA MET A 61 -13.17 -11.12 -15.28
C MET A 61 -12.54 -9.77 -15.67
N THR A 62 -13.22 -8.68 -15.31
CA THR A 62 -12.67 -7.34 -15.44
C THR A 62 -11.49 -7.11 -14.48
N ALA A 63 -10.71 -6.07 -14.72
CA ALA A 63 -9.61 -5.70 -13.82
C ALA A 63 -10.11 -5.39 -12.39
N GLU A 64 -11.27 -4.73 -12.28
CA GLU A 64 -11.91 -4.40 -11.00
C GLU A 64 -12.36 -5.66 -10.24
N GLU A 65 -13.01 -6.60 -10.92
CA GLU A 65 -13.43 -7.87 -10.33
C GLU A 65 -12.25 -8.68 -9.82
N LYS A 66 -11.18 -8.81 -10.65
CA LYS A 66 -9.94 -9.48 -10.24
C LYS A 66 -9.32 -8.84 -9.01
N THR A 67 -9.26 -7.51 -9.00
CA THR A 67 -8.69 -6.74 -7.89
C THR A 67 -9.51 -6.91 -6.63
N SER A 68 -10.85 -6.84 -6.72
CA SER A 68 -11.75 -7.05 -5.60
C SER A 68 -11.59 -8.44 -4.97
N VAL A 69 -11.50 -9.49 -5.80
CA VAL A 69 -11.27 -10.86 -5.32
C VAL A 69 -9.90 -11.00 -4.68
N ALA A 70 -8.86 -10.40 -5.28
CA ALA A 70 -7.51 -10.42 -4.72
C ALA A 70 -7.46 -9.76 -3.33
N ILE A 71 -8.04 -8.56 -3.18
CA ILE A 71 -8.11 -7.84 -1.91
C ILE A 71 -8.84 -8.67 -0.84
N LYS A 72 -9.98 -9.28 -1.17
CA LYS A 72 -10.72 -10.15 -0.24
C LYS A 72 -9.88 -11.34 0.24
N LYS A 73 -9.05 -11.92 -0.63
CA LYS A 73 -8.16 -13.04 -0.25
C LYS A 73 -7.04 -12.61 0.71
N PHE A 74 -6.63 -11.36 0.67
CA PHE A 74 -5.65 -10.79 1.60
C PHE A 74 -6.26 -10.32 2.92
N GLY A 75 -7.55 -10.29 3.07
CA GLY A 75 -8.36 -9.67 4.13
C GLY A 75 -7.79 -9.64 5.56
N LYS A 76 -6.94 -10.61 5.94
CA LYS A 76 -6.19 -10.60 7.19
C LYS A 76 -4.75 -11.00 6.92
N LEU A 77 -3.84 -10.04 6.87
CA LEU A 77 -2.42 -10.23 6.61
C LEU A 77 -1.57 -10.42 7.88
N GLY A 78 -2.21 -10.41 9.03
CA GLY A 78 -1.62 -10.50 10.36
C GLY A 78 -2.50 -9.77 11.37
N ASP A 79 -2.19 -9.88 12.66
CA ASP A 79 -3.02 -9.29 13.72
C ASP A 79 -3.04 -7.74 13.67
N ALA A 80 -2.01 -7.13 13.09
CA ALA A 80 -1.88 -5.68 12.97
C ALA A 80 -2.25 -5.10 11.59
N ILE A 81 -2.55 -5.95 10.59
CA ILE A 81 -2.86 -5.51 9.22
C ILE A 81 -4.24 -6.02 8.85
N VAL A 82 -5.22 -5.14 8.95
CA VAL A 82 -6.61 -5.38 8.55
C VAL A 82 -6.88 -4.58 7.29
N VAL A 83 -7.32 -5.27 6.25
CA VAL A 83 -7.79 -4.64 5.01
C VAL A 83 -9.19 -4.08 5.24
N THR A 84 -9.40 -2.83 4.88
CA THR A 84 -10.72 -2.20 4.99
C THR A 84 -11.72 -2.86 4.06
N PRO A 85 -12.90 -3.27 4.52
CA PRO A 85 -13.92 -3.85 3.65
C PRO A 85 -14.29 -2.92 2.48
N SER A 86 -14.46 -3.49 1.29
CA SER A 86 -14.69 -2.71 0.07
C SER A 86 -15.93 -1.81 0.12
N ASN A 87 -17.00 -2.25 0.77
CA ASN A 87 -18.19 -1.42 0.97
C ASN A 87 -17.88 -0.17 1.83
N ILE A 88 -17.07 -0.30 2.87
CA ILE A 88 -16.65 0.83 3.70
C ILE A 88 -15.76 1.78 2.90
N CYS A 89 -14.85 1.26 2.06
CA CYS A 89 -14.04 2.09 1.18
C CYS A 89 -14.92 2.84 0.16
N ASP A 90 -15.90 2.15 -0.44
CA ASP A 90 -16.85 2.76 -1.37
C ASP A 90 -17.66 3.87 -0.69
N ASP A 91 -18.15 3.61 0.54
CA ASP A 91 -18.90 4.59 1.33
C ASP A 91 -18.04 5.82 1.66
N MET A 92 -16.82 5.62 2.16
CA MET A 92 -15.90 6.71 2.50
C MET A 92 -15.50 7.53 1.26
N VAL A 93 -15.18 6.88 0.15
CA VAL A 93 -14.90 7.55 -1.12
C VAL A 93 -16.16 8.25 -1.63
N GLY A 94 -17.34 7.69 -1.38
CA GLY A 94 -18.63 8.28 -1.67
C GLY A 94 -18.87 9.65 -1.03
N LEU A 95 -18.27 9.91 0.14
CA LEU A 95 -18.37 11.19 0.84
C LEU A 95 -17.49 12.29 0.25
N LEU A 96 -16.51 11.96 -0.59
CA LEU A 96 -15.69 12.99 -1.24
C LEU A 96 -16.57 13.85 -2.16
N PRO A 97 -16.47 15.20 -2.10
CA PRO A 97 -17.15 16.05 -3.03
C PRO A 97 -16.77 15.74 -4.48
N GLU A 98 -17.74 15.76 -5.40
CA GLU A 98 -17.48 15.50 -6.82
C GLU A 98 -16.52 16.53 -7.42
N GLU A 99 -16.57 17.77 -6.93
CA GLU A 99 -15.68 18.85 -7.33
C GLU A 99 -14.20 18.51 -7.10
N CYS A 100 -13.87 17.80 -6.01
CA CYS A 100 -12.51 17.34 -5.75
C CYS A 100 -12.03 16.37 -6.84
N LEU A 101 -12.88 15.44 -7.26
CA LEU A 101 -12.56 14.46 -8.30
C LEU A 101 -12.50 15.11 -9.68
N ARG A 102 -13.35 16.09 -9.96
CA ARG A 102 -13.33 16.87 -11.20
C ARG A 102 -12.15 17.84 -11.26
N ALA A 103 -11.71 18.39 -10.12
CA ALA A 103 -10.47 19.19 -10.07
C ALA A 103 -9.25 18.34 -10.49
N VAL A 104 -9.22 17.09 -10.07
CA VAL A 104 -8.20 16.12 -10.52
C VAL A 104 -8.29 15.88 -12.03
N ALA A 105 -9.51 15.77 -12.58
CA ALA A 105 -9.73 15.58 -14.01
C ALA A 105 -9.19 16.74 -14.86
N ASN A 106 -9.15 17.94 -14.30
CA ASN A 106 -8.59 19.13 -14.97
C ASN A 106 -7.04 19.21 -14.89
N GLY A 107 -6.40 18.15 -14.41
CA GLY A 107 -4.94 18.00 -14.43
C GLY A 107 -4.18 18.67 -13.27
N ASN A 108 -4.86 19.27 -12.31
CA ASN A 108 -4.24 20.09 -11.26
C ASN A 108 -4.27 19.46 -9.87
N GLY A 109 -4.89 18.29 -9.70
CA GLY A 109 -5.09 17.68 -8.38
C GLY A 109 -4.56 16.25 -8.29
N LYS A 110 -4.27 15.84 -7.07
CA LYS A 110 -3.85 14.48 -6.70
C LYS A 110 -4.70 13.99 -5.55
N LEU A 111 -4.92 12.68 -5.47
CA LEU A 111 -5.62 12.00 -4.39
C LEU A 111 -4.61 11.15 -3.61
N LEU A 112 -4.63 11.20 -2.30
CA LEU A 112 -3.71 10.46 -1.46
C LEU A 112 -4.45 9.43 -0.60
N ASP A 113 -4.10 8.16 -0.79
CA ASP A 113 -4.42 7.08 0.14
C ASP A 113 -3.28 6.99 1.18
N ILE A 114 -3.57 7.41 2.41
CA ILE A 114 -2.59 7.36 3.50
C ILE A 114 -2.77 6.07 4.30
N ALA A 115 -1.66 5.36 4.55
CA ALA A 115 -1.63 4.07 5.24
C ALA A 115 -2.33 2.92 4.48
N GLY A 116 -2.25 2.93 3.15
CA GLY A 116 -2.79 1.87 2.31
C GLY A 116 -2.29 0.47 2.72
N THR A 117 -3.19 -0.51 2.75
CA THR A 117 -2.88 -1.89 3.13
C THR A 117 -2.80 -2.81 1.92
N ALA A 118 -3.86 -2.93 1.13
CA ALA A 118 -3.91 -3.78 -0.06
C ALA A 118 -4.37 -3.03 -1.32
N GLY A 119 -4.46 -1.69 -1.29
CA GLY A 119 -4.90 -0.86 -2.39
C GLY A 119 -6.41 -0.74 -2.52
N GLU A 120 -7.16 -1.04 -1.47
CA GLU A 120 -8.60 -0.99 -1.41
C GLU A 120 -9.17 0.41 -1.66
N PHE A 121 -8.54 1.46 -1.11
CA PHE A 121 -8.95 2.84 -1.36
C PHE A 121 -8.59 3.30 -2.77
N ALA A 122 -7.42 2.89 -3.28
CA ALA A 122 -7.05 3.17 -4.67
C ALA A 122 -8.05 2.57 -5.66
N MET A 123 -8.54 1.34 -5.39
CA MET A 123 -9.58 0.70 -6.19
C MET A 123 -10.91 1.47 -6.11
N ALA A 124 -11.34 1.86 -4.91
CA ALA A 124 -12.60 2.58 -4.72
C ALA A 124 -12.56 3.97 -5.40
N LEU A 125 -11.42 4.68 -5.31
CA LEU A 125 -11.20 5.95 -6.01
C LEU A 125 -11.25 5.77 -7.53
N ALA A 126 -10.51 4.78 -8.07
CA ALA A 126 -10.50 4.51 -9.50
C ALA A 126 -11.89 4.16 -10.03
N LYS A 127 -12.64 3.33 -9.30
CA LYS A 127 -14.03 2.96 -9.62
C LYS A 127 -14.94 4.19 -9.68
N ARG A 128 -14.89 5.07 -8.67
CA ARG A 128 -15.72 6.27 -8.63
C ARG A 128 -15.34 7.26 -9.73
N MET A 129 -14.05 7.48 -9.97
CA MET A 129 -13.58 8.35 -11.05
C MET A 129 -14.01 7.82 -12.43
N THR A 130 -13.99 6.50 -12.62
CA THR A 130 -14.51 5.86 -13.84
C THR A 130 -16.01 6.09 -14.00
N ALA A 131 -16.79 6.00 -12.92
CA ALA A 131 -18.23 6.29 -12.94
C ALA A 131 -18.55 7.77 -13.25
N LEU A 132 -17.61 8.69 -13.00
CA LEU A 132 -17.69 10.09 -13.40
C LEU A 132 -17.13 10.36 -14.80
N GLU A 133 -16.86 9.31 -15.57
CA GLU A 133 -16.34 9.37 -16.95
C GLU A 133 -15.00 10.12 -17.08
N ILE A 134 -14.20 10.13 -15.99
CA ILE A 134 -12.85 10.70 -16.01
C ILE A 134 -11.93 9.82 -16.86
N ASP A 135 -11.08 10.45 -17.66
CA ASP A 135 -10.15 9.77 -18.55
C ASP A 135 -9.22 8.80 -17.79
N LYS A 136 -9.00 7.61 -18.34
CA LYS A 136 -8.19 6.55 -17.73
C LYS A 136 -6.74 6.97 -17.48
N ALA A 137 -6.14 7.77 -18.36
CA ALA A 137 -4.78 8.24 -18.18
C ALA A 137 -4.69 9.25 -17.01
N ILE A 138 -5.73 10.03 -16.78
CA ILE A 138 -5.83 10.92 -15.62
C ILE A 138 -5.98 10.08 -14.36
N ILE A 139 -6.90 9.12 -14.34
CA ILE A 139 -7.10 8.21 -13.19
C ILE A 139 -5.78 7.53 -12.84
N ALA A 140 -5.08 6.98 -13.84
CA ALA A 140 -3.83 6.26 -13.66
C ALA A 140 -2.75 7.10 -12.95
N ASN A 141 -2.71 8.41 -13.21
CA ASN A 141 -1.64 9.29 -12.74
C ASN A 141 -2.01 10.15 -11.52
N SER A 142 -3.27 10.15 -11.08
CA SER A 142 -3.75 11.03 -10.02
C SER A 142 -3.86 10.38 -8.64
N ILE A 143 -3.87 9.05 -8.55
CA ILE A 143 -4.00 8.32 -7.29
C ILE A 143 -2.62 8.00 -6.74
N TYR A 144 -2.35 8.45 -5.51
CA TYR A 144 -1.09 8.26 -4.78
C TYR A 144 -1.33 7.47 -3.52
N THR A 145 -0.39 6.63 -3.12
CA THR A 145 -0.51 5.83 -1.88
C THR A 145 0.78 5.87 -1.07
N ILE A 146 0.64 6.08 0.24
CA ILE A 146 1.68 5.79 1.23
C ILE A 146 1.32 4.46 1.87
N PRO A 147 2.10 3.39 1.65
CA PRO A 147 1.83 2.08 2.23
C PRO A 147 1.98 2.07 3.74
N LYS A 148 1.19 1.26 4.43
CA LYS A 148 1.33 1.04 5.86
C LYS A 148 2.68 0.40 6.22
N SER A 149 3.18 -0.51 5.39
CA SER A 149 4.43 -1.25 5.57
C SER A 149 5.03 -1.67 4.22
N LYS A 150 6.25 -2.20 4.25
CA LYS A 150 6.90 -2.76 3.05
C LYS A 150 6.11 -3.91 2.41
N LEU A 151 5.47 -4.75 3.23
CA LEU A 151 4.60 -5.79 2.71
C LEU A 151 3.41 -5.20 1.97
N CYS A 152 2.77 -4.19 2.56
CA CYS A 152 1.66 -3.47 1.93
C CYS A 152 2.09 -2.81 0.62
N TYR A 153 3.31 -2.28 0.52
CA TYR A 153 3.85 -1.76 -0.74
C TYR A 153 3.77 -2.77 -1.88
N GLU A 154 4.21 -4.02 -1.65
CA GLU A 154 4.18 -5.04 -2.71
C GLU A 154 2.74 -5.44 -3.11
N LEU A 155 1.82 -5.48 -2.16
CA LEU A 155 0.41 -5.75 -2.44
C LEU A 155 -0.22 -4.63 -3.25
N ILE A 156 -0.05 -3.39 -2.81
CA ILE A 156 -0.59 -2.19 -3.48
C ILE A 156 0.01 -2.08 -4.89
N ARG A 157 1.30 -2.31 -5.05
CA ARG A 157 1.96 -2.31 -6.35
C ARG A 157 1.28 -3.30 -7.30
N LYS A 158 0.96 -4.50 -6.81
CA LYS A 158 0.26 -5.50 -7.63
C LYS A 158 -1.15 -5.06 -8.00
N VAL A 159 -1.88 -4.45 -7.09
CA VAL A 159 -3.21 -3.88 -7.36
C VAL A 159 -3.12 -2.76 -8.39
N TYR A 160 -2.15 -1.86 -8.27
CA TYR A 160 -1.91 -0.79 -9.25
C TYR A 160 -1.64 -1.35 -10.65
N GLU A 161 -0.78 -2.37 -10.76
CA GLU A 161 -0.53 -3.08 -12.04
C GLU A 161 -1.82 -3.66 -12.63
N MET A 162 -2.68 -4.26 -11.80
CA MET A 162 -3.95 -4.87 -12.24
C MET A 162 -4.96 -3.83 -12.69
N LEU A 163 -5.00 -2.66 -12.05
CA LEU A 163 -5.90 -1.55 -12.39
C LEU A 163 -5.35 -0.62 -13.47
N GLY A 164 -4.10 -0.81 -13.89
CA GLY A 164 -3.43 0.09 -14.82
C GLY A 164 -3.06 1.45 -14.22
N LEU A 165 -2.91 1.53 -12.89
CA LEU A 165 -2.46 2.75 -12.19
C LEU A 165 -0.94 2.88 -12.25
N ASN A 166 -0.43 4.11 -12.14
CA ASN A 166 1.00 4.39 -12.18
C ASN A 166 1.68 3.96 -10.87
N VAL A 167 2.48 2.91 -10.94
CA VAL A 167 3.21 2.35 -9.78
C VAL A 167 4.24 3.31 -9.18
N GLN A 168 4.67 4.34 -9.91
CA GLN A 168 5.56 5.38 -9.37
C GLN A 168 4.85 6.31 -8.37
N ASN A 169 3.53 6.26 -8.31
CA ASN A 169 2.72 7.00 -7.35
C ASN A 169 2.63 6.29 -5.98
N ILE A 170 3.33 5.17 -5.79
CA ILE A 170 3.38 4.47 -4.51
C ILE A 170 4.68 4.82 -3.81
N ALA A 171 4.61 5.35 -2.57
CA ALA A 171 5.79 5.65 -1.78
C ALA A 171 6.51 4.35 -1.40
N LYS A 172 7.73 4.17 -1.90
CA LYS A 172 8.53 2.96 -1.70
C LYS A 172 9.36 2.99 -0.42
N GLN A 173 9.79 4.18 0.00
CA GLN A 173 10.75 4.37 1.09
C GLN A 173 10.13 5.07 2.29
N ILE A 174 8.84 5.40 2.22
CA ILE A 174 8.06 5.98 3.29
C ILE A 174 6.95 5.00 3.65
N GLU A 175 6.86 4.64 4.92
CA GLU A 175 5.81 3.78 5.46
C GLU A 175 4.96 4.59 6.43
N ALA A 176 3.63 4.47 6.33
CA ALA A 176 2.72 5.25 7.16
C ALA A 176 2.91 4.98 8.66
N VAL A 177 3.31 3.78 9.04
CA VAL A 177 3.58 3.42 10.43
C VAL A 177 4.63 4.33 11.08
N TYR A 178 5.61 4.80 10.32
CA TYR A 178 6.63 5.72 10.83
C TYR A 178 6.14 7.16 10.95
N MET A 179 5.10 7.53 10.23
CA MET A 179 4.50 8.86 10.29
C MET A 179 3.72 9.07 11.60
N PHE A 180 3.19 7.99 12.16
CA PHE A 180 2.33 8.01 13.35
C PHE A 180 3.03 7.52 14.62
N ASP A 181 4.25 6.99 14.52
CA ASP A 181 5.01 6.46 15.66
C ASP A 181 5.76 7.58 16.38
N LYS A 182 5.14 8.12 17.42
CA LYS A 182 5.73 9.16 18.30
C LYS A 182 6.98 8.67 19.06
N ASN A 183 7.14 7.37 19.27
CA ASN A 183 8.24 6.79 20.07
C ASN A 183 9.49 6.53 19.24
N ARG A 184 9.35 6.46 17.93
CA ARG A 184 10.50 6.41 17.02
C ARG A 184 11.02 7.83 16.85
N ASN A 185 12.07 8.16 17.57
CA ASN A 185 12.74 9.46 17.52
C ASN A 185 13.40 9.67 16.13
N THR A 186 12.58 9.76 15.11
CA THR A 186 13.00 9.96 13.70
C THR A 186 13.33 11.42 13.41
N GLY A 187 13.10 12.34 14.38
CA GLY A 187 13.22 13.78 14.18
C GLY A 187 12.20 14.34 13.16
N LEU A 188 11.18 13.55 12.82
CA LEU A 188 10.17 13.92 11.83
C LEU A 188 8.99 14.60 12.54
N THR A 189 8.87 15.91 12.39
CA THR A 189 7.65 16.64 12.72
C THR A 189 6.61 16.44 11.62
N GLN A 190 5.32 16.62 11.95
CA GLN A 190 4.24 16.58 10.95
C GLN A 190 4.51 17.55 9.79
N GLU A 191 4.99 18.77 10.09
CA GLU A 191 5.37 19.76 9.08
C GLU A 191 6.45 19.26 8.14
N ARG A 192 7.47 18.58 8.67
CA ARG A 192 8.54 18.01 7.85
C ARG A 192 8.03 16.89 6.95
N ILE A 193 7.14 16.03 7.45
CA ILE A 193 6.52 14.97 6.67
C ILE A 193 5.70 15.58 5.53
N VAL A 194 4.85 16.56 5.82
CA VAL A 194 4.06 17.26 4.80
C VAL A 194 4.98 17.87 3.74
N LYS A 195 6.04 18.57 4.14
CA LYS A 195 7.03 19.14 3.22
C LYS A 195 7.72 18.09 2.36
N ILE A 196 8.04 16.91 2.92
CA ILE A 196 8.69 15.82 2.18
C ILE A 196 7.74 15.21 1.14
N ILE A 197 6.50 14.91 1.50
CA ILE A 197 5.52 14.31 0.59
C ILE A 197 4.98 15.30 -0.45
N SER A 198 5.10 16.60 -0.18
CA SER A 198 4.68 17.67 -1.09
C SER A 198 5.77 18.07 -2.11
N GLN A 199 6.92 17.40 -2.12
CA GLN A 199 7.96 17.68 -3.11
C GLN A 199 7.53 17.26 -4.51
N ASN A 200 7.99 18.01 -5.51
CA ASN A 200 7.78 17.67 -6.92
C ASN A 200 8.74 16.55 -7.36
N LYS A 201 8.77 15.44 -6.63
CA LYS A 201 9.52 14.23 -6.94
C LYS A 201 8.58 13.08 -7.27
N SER A 202 9.05 12.12 -8.04
CA SER A 202 8.38 10.84 -8.18
C SER A 202 8.20 10.21 -6.79
N PHE A 203 6.98 9.77 -6.47
CA PHE A 203 6.58 9.38 -5.11
C PHE A 203 7.35 8.14 -4.64
N ASP A 204 7.72 7.26 -5.56
CA ASP A 204 8.57 6.09 -5.30
C ASP A 204 10.02 6.44 -4.91
N GLN A 205 10.46 7.68 -5.18
CA GLN A 205 11.81 8.16 -4.87
C GLN A 205 11.88 9.00 -3.58
N ILE A 206 10.75 9.37 -2.99
CA ILE A 206 10.70 10.16 -1.76
C ILE A 206 11.22 9.34 -0.57
N LYS A 207 12.09 9.97 0.25
CA LYS A 207 12.69 9.37 1.46
C LYS A 207 12.43 10.24 2.67
N PHE A 208 12.33 9.66 3.84
CA PHE A 208 12.30 10.41 5.11
C PHE A 208 13.55 11.26 5.37
N THR A 209 14.68 10.87 4.77
CA THR A 209 15.95 11.61 4.86
C THR A 209 16.04 12.80 3.92
N ASP A 210 15.07 12.96 3.01
CA ASP A 210 15.07 14.08 2.07
C ASP A 210 14.95 15.40 2.82
N THR A 211 15.74 16.37 2.38
CA THR A 211 15.63 17.75 2.83
C THR A 211 14.62 18.46 1.94
N PRO A 212 13.58 19.08 2.50
CA PRO A 212 12.64 19.87 1.70
C PRO A 212 13.38 20.96 0.94
N GLN A 213 13.10 21.10 -0.36
CA GLN A 213 13.65 22.21 -1.14
C GLN A 213 12.95 23.50 -0.72
N GLU A 214 13.73 24.51 -0.32
CA GLU A 214 13.19 25.85 -0.05
C GLU A 214 12.70 26.48 -1.36
N GLY A 215 11.48 27.02 -1.31
CA GLY A 215 10.87 27.71 -2.46
C GLY A 215 10.22 26.80 -3.51
N ALA A 216 10.18 25.49 -3.30
CA ALA A 216 9.37 24.62 -4.15
C ALA A 216 7.88 24.77 -3.80
N GLU A 217 7.05 24.98 -4.81
CA GLU A 217 5.58 24.93 -4.64
C GLU A 217 5.17 23.53 -4.13
N PRO A 218 4.44 23.44 -3.02
CA PRO A 218 4.03 22.14 -2.48
C PRO A 218 3.04 21.48 -3.43
N VAL A 219 3.20 20.17 -3.65
CA VAL A 219 2.21 19.37 -4.35
C VAL A 219 0.92 19.38 -3.53
N LYS A 220 -0.17 19.82 -4.14
CA LYS A 220 -1.48 19.86 -3.51
C LYS A 220 -2.20 18.53 -3.71
N PHE A 221 -2.72 17.97 -2.61
CA PHE A 221 -3.69 16.87 -2.67
C PHE A 221 -5.09 17.43 -2.50
N GLU A 222 -5.98 17.14 -3.44
CA GLU A 222 -7.39 17.57 -3.39
C GLU A 222 -8.17 16.82 -2.31
N ALA A 223 -7.78 15.56 -2.07
CA ALA A 223 -8.30 14.78 -0.96
C ALA A 223 -7.24 13.84 -0.41
N VAL A 224 -7.32 13.60 0.91
CA VAL A 224 -6.56 12.57 1.61
C VAL A 224 -7.56 11.62 2.24
N ILE A 225 -7.42 10.34 1.94
CA ILE A 225 -8.29 9.28 2.45
C ILE A 225 -7.43 8.12 2.95
N GLY A 226 -7.95 7.32 3.86
CA GLY A 226 -7.25 6.13 4.34
C GLY A 226 -7.77 5.65 5.68
N ASN A 227 -7.23 4.53 6.11
CA ASN A 227 -7.49 3.94 7.42
C ASN A 227 -6.16 3.75 8.17
N PRO A 228 -5.61 4.80 8.79
CA PRO A 228 -4.33 4.74 9.48
C PRO A 228 -4.41 3.81 10.70
N PRO A 229 -3.27 3.28 11.19
CA PRO A 229 -3.26 2.41 12.35
C PRO A 229 -3.65 3.21 13.61
N TYR A 230 -4.61 2.69 14.36
CA TYR A 230 -5.11 3.31 15.60
C TYR A 230 -4.37 2.84 16.85
N GLN A 231 -3.59 1.75 16.75
CA GLN A 231 -2.95 1.10 17.89
C GLN A 231 -1.53 0.69 17.54
N GLU A 232 -0.61 0.88 18.48
CA GLU A 232 0.71 0.28 18.44
C GLU A 232 0.64 -1.13 19.04
N PRO A 233 1.31 -2.13 18.41
CA PRO A 233 1.49 -3.42 19.06
C PRO A 233 2.38 -3.21 20.28
N ASP A 234 1.82 -3.45 21.47
CA ASP A 234 2.58 -3.43 22.70
C ASP A 234 3.52 -4.64 22.71
N GLY A 235 4.83 -4.40 22.73
CA GLY A 235 5.86 -5.44 22.71
C GLY A 235 5.99 -6.25 24.00
N GLY A 236 5.04 -6.09 24.95
CA GLY A 236 5.00 -6.78 26.22
C GLY A 236 4.09 -8.00 26.22
N ALA A 237 4.31 -8.92 27.14
CA ALA A 237 3.55 -10.17 27.31
C ALA A 237 2.07 -9.99 27.71
N GLN A 238 1.63 -8.77 27.97
CA GLN A 238 0.22 -8.41 28.20
C GLN A 238 -0.28 -7.51 27.07
N LYS A 239 -1.20 -8.05 26.32
CA LYS A 239 -1.76 -7.59 25.05
C LYS A 239 -2.76 -6.43 25.17
N SER A 240 -2.37 -5.30 25.72
CA SER A 240 -3.14 -4.08 25.55
C SER A 240 -2.49 -3.22 24.46
N ALA A 241 -3.10 -3.17 23.28
CA ALA A 241 -2.67 -2.26 22.25
C ALA A 241 -2.88 -0.81 22.74
N ARG A 242 -1.83 0.02 22.71
CA ARG A 242 -1.96 1.43 23.07
C ARG A 242 -2.50 2.23 21.90
N PRO A 243 -3.45 3.15 22.11
CA PRO A 243 -3.90 4.03 21.04
C PRO A 243 -2.73 4.92 20.60
N ILE A 244 -2.54 5.04 19.28
CA ILE A 244 -1.53 5.92 18.66
C ILE A 244 -1.95 7.38 18.84
N TYR A 245 -3.26 7.63 18.85
CA TYR A 245 -3.85 8.94 19.07
C TYR A 245 -4.30 9.04 20.52
N GLN A 246 -3.63 9.89 21.31
CA GLN A 246 -4.16 10.41 22.57
C GLN A 246 -4.64 11.83 22.27
N GLU A 247 -5.86 12.12 22.70
CA GLU A 247 -6.42 13.48 22.70
C GLU A 247 -5.53 14.48 23.43
#